data_f0bd193537348ccb4a493c49de9c717c
#
_entry.id   f0bd193537348ccb4a493c49de9c717c
#
_cell.length_a   1.000
_cell.length_b   1.000
_cell.length_c   1.000
_cell.angle_alpha   90.00
_cell.angle_beta   90.00
_cell.angle_gamma   90.00
#
_symmetry.space_group_name_H-M   'P 1'
#
loop_
_entity.id
_entity.type
_entity.pdbx_description
1 polymer ?
#
loop_
_entity_poly.entity_id
_entity_poly.type
_entity_poly.pdbx_seq_one_letter_code
_entity_poly.pdbx_strand_id
1 'polypeptide(L)'
;MINFDLRNKKAIVTGAASGIGLATATKLARSGASVAINDLHTNEKLMVEVAKLRDEGLDVYSVPGDVSQPGSAAQVVSSALEVLGGLDYLINNAGAPGTKSPIPVDDFDALTPAFWQKMLDVNLLSAFWMTKAARTALIESHGAVVNTVSTGAFACNNTSSTAYACAKAGLVQLTRHLAKALAPRVRVNGIAPGAVNSPWECSWGGDAEEYARTAVPLQRIGQPEEYAELIAYLAAGASYITAQVVIADGGVFLLS
;
A
#
# COMPACT_ATOMS: atom_id res chain seq x y z
N MET A 1 2.59 0.90 21.07
CA MET A 1 1.47 0.72 20.09
C MET A 1 0.57 1.94 20.20
N ILE A 2 0.41 2.70 19.11
CA ILE A 2 -0.51 3.86 19.12
C ILE A 2 -1.93 3.32 18.96
N ASN A 3 -2.82 3.65 19.89
CA ASN A 3 -4.22 3.26 19.81
C ASN A 3 -5.05 4.44 19.30
N PHE A 4 -5.74 4.22 18.19
CA PHE A 4 -6.74 5.13 17.66
C PHE A 4 -8.14 4.59 17.98
N ASP A 5 -9.07 5.46 18.31
CA ASP A 5 -10.50 5.12 18.31
C ASP A 5 -11.04 5.44 16.91
N LEU A 6 -11.25 4.40 16.11
CA LEU A 6 -11.76 4.51 14.74
C LEU A 6 -13.20 4.04 14.61
N ARG A 7 -13.96 3.99 15.70
CA ARG A 7 -15.39 3.66 15.64
C ARG A 7 -16.12 4.62 14.68
N ASN A 8 -16.99 4.06 13.85
CA ASN A 8 -17.69 4.76 12.76
C ASN A 8 -16.78 5.28 11.62
N LYS A 9 -15.50 4.94 11.60
CA LYS A 9 -14.60 5.22 10.48
C LYS A 9 -14.63 4.07 9.47
N LYS A 10 -14.38 4.40 8.21
CA LYS A 10 -14.56 3.52 7.06
C LYS A 10 -13.31 3.56 6.20
N ALA A 11 -12.76 2.40 5.90
CA ALA A 11 -11.51 2.29 5.15
C ALA A 11 -11.60 1.30 3.98
N ILE A 12 -10.87 1.60 2.91
CA ILE A 12 -10.54 0.64 1.84
C ILE A 12 -9.03 0.38 1.90
N VAL A 13 -8.63 -0.89 1.88
CA VAL A 13 -7.21 -1.29 1.79
C VAL A 13 -7.03 -2.20 0.58
N THR A 14 -6.17 -1.80 -0.36
CA THR A 14 -5.89 -2.59 -1.56
C THR A 14 -4.65 -3.48 -1.40
N GLY A 15 -4.61 -4.64 -2.10
CA GLY A 15 -3.54 -5.62 -1.95
C GLY A 15 -3.47 -6.18 -0.53
N ALA A 16 -4.62 -6.46 0.07
CA ALA A 16 -4.73 -6.69 1.51
C ALA A 16 -5.02 -8.14 1.92
N ALA A 17 -4.77 -9.11 1.03
CA ALA A 17 -4.81 -10.54 1.39
C ALA A 17 -3.51 -11.03 2.06
N SER A 18 -2.48 -10.17 2.21
CA SER A 18 -1.21 -10.52 2.86
C SER A 18 -0.38 -9.29 3.22
N GLY A 19 0.74 -9.50 3.93
CA GLY A 19 1.79 -8.50 4.17
C GLY A 19 1.27 -7.22 4.81
N ILE A 20 1.82 -6.07 4.35
CA ILE A 20 1.48 -4.74 4.88
C ILE A 20 -0.01 -4.45 4.77
N GLY A 21 -0.63 -4.83 3.63
CA GLY A 21 -2.06 -4.58 3.41
C GLY A 21 -2.96 -5.29 4.42
N LEU A 22 -2.72 -6.58 4.66
CA LEU A 22 -3.47 -7.36 5.65
C LEU A 22 -3.24 -6.84 7.07
N ALA A 23 -2.00 -6.56 7.43
CA ALA A 23 -1.68 -5.99 8.74
C ALA A 23 -2.36 -4.63 8.94
N THR A 24 -2.42 -3.80 7.89
CA THR A 24 -3.10 -2.49 7.92
C THR A 24 -4.61 -2.66 8.08
N ALA A 25 -5.24 -3.53 7.29
CA ALA A 25 -6.68 -3.80 7.40
C ALA A 25 -7.03 -4.30 8.82
N THR A 26 -6.24 -5.24 9.33
CA THR A 26 -6.39 -5.78 10.69
C THR A 26 -6.22 -4.68 11.74
N LYS A 27 -5.21 -3.83 11.63
CA LYS A 27 -4.96 -2.72 12.57
C LYS A 27 -6.12 -1.74 12.60
N LEU A 28 -6.62 -1.31 11.43
CA LEU A 28 -7.74 -0.39 11.33
C LEU A 28 -9.03 -1.01 11.90
N ALA A 29 -9.33 -2.27 11.57
CA ALA A 29 -10.50 -2.98 12.06
C ALA A 29 -10.44 -3.19 13.58
N ARG A 30 -9.29 -3.60 14.14
CA ARG A 30 -9.11 -3.72 15.60
C ARG A 30 -9.16 -2.38 16.32
N SER A 31 -8.96 -1.26 15.61
CA SER A 31 -9.17 0.08 16.14
C SER A 31 -10.63 0.54 16.05
N GLY A 32 -11.54 -0.28 15.52
CA GLY A 32 -12.99 -0.04 15.44
C GLY A 32 -13.51 0.42 14.08
N ALA A 33 -12.66 0.51 13.05
CA ALA A 33 -13.11 0.88 11.71
C ALA A 33 -13.82 -0.28 10.99
N SER A 34 -14.80 0.06 10.13
CA SER A 34 -15.32 -0.84 9.10
C SER A 34 -14.34 -0.84 7.91
N VAL A 35 -13.86 -2.01 7.48
CA VAL A 35 -12.79 -2.11 6.48
C VAL A 35 -13.18 -2.96 5.28
N ALA A 36 -13.18 -2.37 4.09
CA ALA A 36 -13.25 -3.11 2.83
C ALA A 36 -11.83 -3.54 2.40
N ILE A 37 -11.65 -4.84 2.30
CA ILE A 37 -10.39 -5.51 1.99
C ILE A 37 -10.41 -5.92 0.51
N ASN A 38 -9.51 -5.33 -0.29
CA ASN A 38 -9.37 -5.63 -1.71
C ASN A 38 -8.12 -6.46 -1.99
N ASP A 39 -8.26 -7.41 -2.88
CA ASP A 39 -7.19 -8.09 -3.60
C ASP A 39 -7.73 -8.62 -4.93
N LEU A 40 -6.91 -9.30 -5.74
CA LEU A 40 -7.35 -9.88 -7.00
C LEU A 40 -8.44 -10.94 -6.78
N HIS A 41 -9.37 -11.07 -7.74
CA HIS A 41 -10.40 -12.14 -7.72
C HIS A 41 -9.80 -13.55 -7.63
N THR A 42 -8.61 -13.75 -8.19
CA THR A 42 -7.92 -15.04 -8.20
C THR A 42 -7.17 -15.33 -6.90
N ASN A 43 -7.18 -14.41 -5.94
CA ASN A 43 -6.50 -14.60 -4.67
C ASN A 43 -7.44 -15.24 -3.64
N GLU A 44 -7.41 -16.57 -3.56
CA GLU A 44 -8.23 -17.34 -2.61
C GLU A 44 -7.97 -16.95 -1.14
N LYS A 45 -6.76 -16.46 -0.83
CA LYS A 45 -6.41 -16.01 0.52
C LYS A 45 -7.29 -14.85 0.99
N LEU A 46 -7.76 -13.99 0.08
CA LEU A 46 -8.63 -12.88 0.43
C LEU A 46 -9.85 -13.35 1.25
N MET A 47 -10.56 -14.36 0.75
CA MET A 47 -11.77 -14.88 1.43
C MET A 47 -11.45 -15.55 2.77
N VAL A 48 -10.31 -16.25 2.83
CA VAL A 48 -9.84 -16.92 4.06
C VAL A 48 -9.49 -15.88 5.13
N GLU A 49 -8.74 -14.85 4.78
CA GLU A 49 -8.34 -13.81 5.76
C GLU A 49 -9.55 -12.97 6.22
N VAL A 50 -10.46 -12.62 5.30
CA VAL A 50 -11.71 -11.93 5.69
C VAL A 50 -12.56 -12.79 6.63
N ALA A 51 -12.68 -14.10 6.38
CA ALA A 51 -13.41 -14.99 7.28
C ALA A 51 -12.77 -15.02 8.69
N LYS A 52 -11.45 -15.18 8.77
CA LYS A 52 -10.72 -15.17 10.06
C LYS A 52 -10.96 -13.88 10.85
N LEU A 53 -10.86 -12.72 10.18
CA LEU A 53 -11.06 -11.44 10.84
C LEU A 53 -12.52 -11.26 11.32
N ARG A 54 -13.49 -11.76 10.56
CA ARG A 54 -14.91 -11.79 10.99
C ARG A 54 -15.14 -12.70 12.19
N ASP A 55 -14.47 -13.85 12.23
CA ASP A 55 -14.53 -14.76 13.37
C ASP A 55 -13.96 -14.15 14.65
N GLU A 56 -13.03 -13.18 14.52
CA GLU A 56 -12.55 -12.32 15.62
C GLU A 56 -13.57 -11.22 16.01
N GLY A 57 -14.70 -11.11 15.33
CA GLY A 57 -15.72 -10.07 15.57
C GLY A 57 -15.40 -8.72 14.92
N LEU A 58 -14.48 -8.67 13.96
CA LEU A 58 -14.10 -7.44 13.26
C LEU A 58 -15.04 -7.14 12.09
N ASP A 59 -15.32 -5.86 11.87
CA ASP A 59 -16.21 -5.38 10.80
C ASP A 59 -15.43 -5.22 9.49
N VAL A 60 -15.31 -6.32 8.73
CA VAL A 60 -14.54 -6.39 7.49
C VAL A 60 -15.33 -6.99 6.33
N TYR A 61 -15.07 -6.51 5.11
CA TYR A 61 -15.76 -6.88 3.88
C TYR A 61 -14.76 -7.18 2.78
N SER A 62 -14.99 -8.25 1.99
CA SER A 62 -14.19 -8.52 0.80
C SER A 62 -14.73 -7.74 -0.40
N VAL A 63 -13.85 -7.05 -1.13
CA VAL A 63 -14.17 -6.34 -2.38
C VAL A 63 -13.13 -6.69 -3.45
N PRO A 64 -13.20 -7.91 -4.02
CA PRO A 64 -12.19 -8.38 -4.97
C PRO A 64 -12.24 -7.60 -6.28
N GLY A 65 -11.07 -7.36 -6.89
CA GLY A 65 -10.94 -6.69 -8.20
C GLY A 65 -9.52 -6.28 -8.52
N ASP A 66 -9.21 -6.15 -9.80
CA ASP A 66 -7.91 -5.70 -10.27
C ASP A 66 -7.87 -4.16 -10.34
N VAL A 67 -7.28 -3.54 -9.36
CA VAL A 67 -7.18 -2.07 -9.26
C VAL A 67 -6.22 -1.43 -10.27
N SER A 68 -5.45 -2.21 -11.02
CA SER A 68 -4.62 -1.71 -12.13
C SER A 68 -5.47 -1.31 -13.35
N GLN A 69 -6.70 -1.80 -13.43
CA GLN A 69 -7.64 -1.52 -14.52
C GLN A 69 -8.64 -0.43 -14.11
N PRO A 70 -8.76 0.69 -14.85
CA PRO A 70 -9.59 1.84 -14.44
C PRO A 70 -11.04 1.48 -14.15
N GLY A 71 -11.65 0.63 -14.99
CA GLY A 71 -13.04 0.19 -14.82
C GLY A 71 -13.23 -0.69 -13.59
N SER A 72 -12.30 -1.62 -13.33
CA SER A 72 -12.32 -2.48 -12.17
C SER A 72 -12.06 -1.69 -10.88
N ALA A 73 -11.13 -0.72 -10.88
CA ALA A 73 -10.90 0.16 -9.73
C ALA A 73 -12.18 0.93 -9.33
N ALA A 74 -12.93 1.43 -10.33
CA ALA A 74 -14.21 2.09 -10.06
C ALA A 74 -15.25 1.13 -9.46
N GLN A 75 -15.33 -0.11 -9.94
CA GLN A 75 -16.21 -1.13 -9.39
C GLN A 75 -15.83 -1.50 -7.95
N VAL A 76 -14.55 -1.71 -7.66
CA VAL A 76 -14.05 -1.98 -6.29
C VAL A 76 -14.48 -0.86 -5.33
N VAL A 77 -14.31 0.40 -5.72
CA VAL A 77 -14.73 1.54 -4.88
C VAL A 77 -16.25 1.56 -4.72
N SER A 78 -17.03 1.35 -5.80
CA SER A 78 -18.50 1.32 -5.73
C SER A 78 -18.98 0.24 -4.76
N SER A 79 -18.48 -1.01 -4.91
CA SER A 79 -18.84 -2.11 -4.03
C SER A 79 -18.43 -1.88 -2.58
N ALA A 80 -17.27 -1.24 -2.36
CA ALA A 80 -16.84 -0.86 -1.02
C ALA A 80 -17.77 0.18 -0.40
N LEU A 81 -18.18 1.20 -1.16
CA LEU A 81 -19.10 2.23 -0.68
C LEU A 81 -20.50 1.68 -0.37
N GLU A 82 -20.98 0.68 -1.12
CA GLU A 82 -22.26 0.01 -0.86
C GLU A 82 -22.26 -0.68 0.52
N VAL A 83 -21.19 -1.39 0.87
CA VAL A 83 -21.10 -2.11 2.15
C VAL A 83 -20.68 -1.23 3.31
N LEU A 84 -19.89 -0.18 3.08
CA LEU A 84 -19.41 0.72 4.13
C LEU A 84 -20.35 1.92 4.38
N GLY A 85 -21.10 2.35 3.36
CA GLY A 85 -21.95 3.55 3.42
C GLY A 85 -21.15 4.87 3.48
N GLY A 86 -19.89 4.90 3.02
CA GLY A 86 -19.01 6.08 2.98
C GLY A 86 -17.54 5.69 3.02
N LEU A 87 -16.62 6.67 3.09
CA LEU A 87 -15.18 6.39 3.13
C LEU A 87 -14.41 7.51 3.82
N ASP A 88 -13.65 7.17 4.86
CA ASP A 88 -12.72 8.07 5.54
C ASP A 88 -11.27 7.86 5.08
N TYR A 89 -10.86 6.60 4.87
CA TYR A 89 -9.46 6.27 4.57
C TYR A 89 -9.33 5.37 3.34
N LEU A 90 -8.51 5.79 2.38
CA LEU A 90 -8.10 4.97 1.25
C LEU A 90 -6.62 4.61 1.39
N ILE A 91 -6.33 3.32 1.50
CA ILE A 91 -4.96 2.82 1.57
C ILE A 91 -4.62 2.12 0.24
N ASN A 92 -3.86 2.81 -0.60
CA ASN A 92 -3.35 2.29 -1.86
C ASN A 92 -2.07 1.49 -1.58
N ASN A 93 -2.24 0.22 -1.24
CA ASN A 93 -1.14 -0.67 -0.92
C ASN A 93 -0.87 -1.71 -2.02
N ALA A 94 -1.81 -1.95 -2.92
CA ALA A 94 -1.62 -2.89 -4.04
C ALA A 94 -0.34 -2.56 -4.83
N GLY A 95 0.44 -3.59 -5.09
CA GLY A 95 1.69 -3.51 -5.83
C GLY A 95 2.24 -4.91 -6.13
N ALA A 96 3.13 -5.01 -7.10
CA ALA A 96 3.77 -6.27 -7.47
C ALA A 96 5.18 -6.06 -7.99
N PRO A 97 6.12 -7.00 -7.74
CA PRO A 97 7.47 -6.94 -8.29
C PRO A 97 7.51 -7.20 -9.81
N GLY A 98 6.51 -7.92 -10.30
CA GLY A 98 6.41 -8.34 -11.70
C GLY A 98 7.33 -9.51 -12.08
N THR A 99 8.26 -9.88 -11.22
CA THR A 99 9.30 -10.91 -11.43
C THR A 99 9.41 -11.83 -10.21
N LYS A 100 10.02 -12.99 -10.42
CA LYS A 100 10.34 -13.96 -9.35
C LYS A 100 11.72 -13.71 -8.71
N SER A 101 12.54 -12.89 -9.34
CA SER A 101 13.85 -12.46 -8.87
C SER A 101 14.13 -11.05 -9.41
N PRO A 102 14.99 -10.26 -8.77
CA PRO A 102 15.37 -8.97 -9.30
C PRO A 102 15.96 -9.07 -10.72
N ILE A 103 15.58 -8.11 -11.58
CA ILE A 103 16.18 -7.96 -12.91
C ILE A 103 17.45 -7.11 -12.74
N PRO A 104 18.63 -7.59 -13.21
CA PRO A 104 19.84 -6.79 -13.20
C PRO A 104 19.65 -5.43 -13.88
N VAL A 105 20.30 -4.40 -13.37
CA VAL A 105 20.10 -3.01 -13.86
C VAL A 105 20.59 -2.82 -15.29
N ASP A 106 21.49 -3.66 -15.76
CA ASP A 106 22.06 -3.70 -17.11
C ASP A 106 21.34 -4.65 -18.09
N ASP A 107 20.34 -5.41 -17.61
CA ASP A 107 19.51 -6.27 -18.46
C ASP A 107 18.35 -5.47 -19.06
N PHE A 108 18.65 -4.67 -20.09
CA PHE A 108 17.63 -3.87 -20.79
C PHE A 108 16.65 -4.71 -21.60
N ASP A 109 17.03 -5.88 -22.06
CA ASP A 109 16.21 -6.74 -22.90
C ASP A 109 15.07 -7.40 -22.12
N ALA A 110 15.25 -7.64 -20.83
CA ALA A 110 14.21 -8.11 -19.92
C ALA A 110 13.12 -7.05 -19.68
N LEU A 111 13.42 -5.76 -19.89
CA LEU A 111 12.51 -4.64 -19.65
C LEU A 111 11.65 -4.32 -20.89
N THR A 112 10.86 -5.29 -21.34
CA THR A 112 9.99 -5.14 -22.51
C THR A 112 8.92 -4.05 -22.33
N PRO A 113 8.36 -3.47 -23.42
CA PRO A 113 7.25 -2.50 -23.33
C PRO A 113 6.06 -3.03 -22.49
N ALA A 114 5.70 -4.30 -22.65
CA ALA A 114 4.63 -4.92 -21.88
C ALA A 114 4.96 -5.01 -20.38
N PHE A 115 6.22 -5.30 -20.03
CA PHE A 115 6.67 -5.30 -18.65
C PHE A 115 6.61 -3.89 -18.02
N TRP A 116 7.08 -2.87 -18.76
CA TRP A 116 6.97 -1.48 -18.35
C TRP A 116 5.53 -1.08 -18.08
N GLN A 117 4.63 -1.36 -19.03
CA GLN A 117 3.21 -1.02 -18.87
C GLN A 117 2.62 -1.68 -17.63
N LYS A 118 2.88 -2.98 -17.43
CA LYS A 118 2.43 -3.71 -16.25
C LYS A 118 2.94 -3.07 -14.94
N MET A 119 4.21 -2.68 -14.88
CA MET A 119 4.77 -2.06 -13.67
C MET A 119 4.13 -0.70 -13.40
N LEU A 120 3.90 0.10 -14.42
CA LEU A 120 3.20 1.38 -14.29
C LEU A 120 1.75 1.19 -13.86
N ASP A 121 1.01 0.26 -14.47
CA ASP A 121 -0.40 0.04 -14.17
C ASP A 121 -0.61 -0.38 -12.71
N VAL A 122 0.17 -1.37 -12.25
CA VAL A 122 0.01 -1.93 -10.90
C VAL A 122 0.59 -1.03 -9.82
N ASN A 123 1.79 -0.43 -10.03
CA ASN A 123 2.53 0.24 -8.95
C ASN A 123 2.38 1.76 -8.93
N LEU A 124 1.73 2.36 -9.94
CA LEU A 124 1.51 3.80 -10.04
C LEU A 124 0.06 4.14 -10.35
N LEU A 125 -0.45 3.66 -11.50
CA LEU A 125 -1.76 4.09 -12.01
C LEU A 125 -2.92 3.54 -11.17
N SER A 126 -2.78 2.36 -10.55
CA SER A 126 -3.76 1.81 -9.62
C SER A 126 -4.13 2.79 -8.51
N ALA A 127 -3.13 3.43 -7.89
CA ALA A 127 -3.34 4.43 -6.83
C ALA A 127 -4.10 5.66 -7.35
N PHE A 128 -3.84 6.08 -8.59
CA PHE A 128 -4.58 7.16 -9.23
C PHE A 128 -6.03 6.78 -9.50
N TRP A 129 -6.28 5.60 -10.08
CA TRP A 129 -7.64 5.15 -10.41
C TRP A 129 -8.50 4.98 -9.16
N MET A 130 -7.96 4.36 -8.12
CA MET A 130 -8.63 4.20 -6.82
C MET A 130 -8.94 5.56 -6.19
N THR A 131 -7.98 6.47 -6.14
CA THR A 131 -8.18 7.82 -5.57
C THR A 131 -9.19 8.62 -6.39
N LYS A 132 -9.13 8.54 -7.73
CA LYS A 132 -10.10 9.18 -8.62
C LYS A 132 -11.53 8.70 -8.36
N ALA A 133 -11.72 7.39 -8.24
CA ALA A 133 -13.02 6.79 -7.98
C ALA A 133 -13.55 7.15 -6.58
N ALA A 134 -12.69 7.15 -5.56
CA ALA A 134 -13.04 7.42 -4.18
C ALA A 134 -13.17 8.92 -3.83
N ARG A 135 -12.79 9.82 -4.75
CA ARG A 135 -12.62 11.25 -4.49
C ARG A 135 -13.81 11.90 -3.79
N THR A 136 -15.02 11.67 -4.26
CA THR A 136 -16.23 12.31 -3.72
C THR A 136 -16.45 11.91 -2.27
N ALA A 137 -16.42 10.62 -1.95
CA ALA A 137 -16.60 10.12 -0.59
C ALA A 137 -15.51 10.62 0.37
N LEU A 138 -14.25 10.67 -0.10
CA LEU A 138 -13.13 11.21 0.68
C LEU A 138 -13.28 12.71 0.96
N ILE A 139 -13.78 13.50 0.00
CA ILE A 139 -14.05 14.93 0.20
C ILE A 139 -15.18 15.15 1.21
N GLU A 140 -16.25 14.37 1.13
CA GLU A 140 -17.39 14.44 2.05
C GLU A 140 -17.00 14.12 3.50
N SER A 141 -16.13 13.14 3.69
CA SER A 141 -15.67 12.73 5.04
C SER A 141 -14.51 13.56 5.58
N HIS A 142 -13.90 14.45 4.79
CA HIS A 142 -12.61 15.09 5.10
C HIS A 142 -11.50 14.04 5.37
N GLY A 143 -11.45 13.02 4.55
CA GLY A 143 -10.68 11.81 4.74
C GLY A 143 -9.18 11.92 4.46
N ALA A 144 -8.55 10.76 4.32
CA ALA A 144 -7.14 10.69 3.98
C ALA A 144 -6.83 9.53 3.01
N VAL A 145 -5.79 9.72 2.19
CA VAL A 145 -5.19 8.71 1.34
C VAL A 145 -3.78 8.41 1.82
N VAL A 146 -3.41 7.13 1.90
CA VAL A 146 -2.02 6.71 2.15
C VAL A 146 -1.58 5.76 1.04
N ASN A 147 -0.46 6.09 0.39
CA ASN A 147 0.13 5.30 -0.69
C ASN A 147 1.33 4.50 -0.20
N THR A 148 1.40 3.21 -0.49
CA THR A 148 2.58 2.39 -0.24
C THR A 148 3.56 2.53 -1.41
N VAL A 149 4.58 3.35 -1.21
CA VAL A 149 5.68 3.59 -2.14
C VAL A 149 6.74 2.46 -1.99
N SER A 150 8.00 2.78 -1.94
CA SER A 150 9.16 1.89 -1.68
C SER A 150 10.42 2.74 -1.53
N THR A 151 11.42 2.27 -0.80
CA THR A 151 12.78 2.86 -0.83
C THR A 151 13.40 2.81 -2.21
N GLY A 152 13.02 1.84 -3.07
CA GLY A 152 13.41 1.79 -4.47
C GLY A 152 12.97 3.01 -5.31
N ALA A 153 12.10 3.88 -4.79
CA ALA A 153 11.77 5.17 -5.41
C ALA A 153 12.87 6.23 -5.22
N PHE A 154 13.79 6.02 -4.30
CA PHE A 154 14.80 7.02 -3.88
C PHE A 154 16.23 6.54 -4.08
N ALA A 155 16.45 5.23 -4.15
CA ALA A 155 17.77 4.62 -4.32
C ALA A 155 17.73 3.55 -5.42
N CYS A 156 18.87 3.33 -6.09
CA CYS A 156 18.98 2.39 -7.22
C CYS A 156 19.39 0.97 -6.80
N ASN A 157 19.32 0.65 -5.51
CA ASN A 157 19.72 -0.63 -4.95
C ASN A 157 18.50 -1.45 -4.49
N ASN A 158 18.65 -2.77 -4.48
CA ASN A 158 17.68 -3.73 -3.91
C ASN A 158 16.22 -3.53 -4.35
N THR A 159 16.01 -3.28 -5.64
CA THR A 159 14.67 -3.18 -6.23
C THR A 159 14.41 -4.32 -7.20
N SER A 160 13.14 -4.62 -7.46
CA SER A 160 12.76 -5.70 -8.39
C SER A 160 13.22 -5.43 -9.83
N SER A 161 13.14 -4.18 -10.26
CA SER A 161 13.51 -3.76 -11.61
C SER A 161 13.55 -2.24 -11.72
N THR A 162 14.22 -1.72 -12.75
CA THR A 162 14.18 -0.29 -13.11
C THR A 162 12.75 0.21 -13.34
N ALA A 163 11.91 -0.58 -14.02
CA ALA A 163 10.51 -0.20 -14.27
C ALA A 163 9.68 -0.07 -12.99
N TYR A 164 9.91 -0.97 -12.01
CA TYR A 164 9.29 -0.86 -10.69
C TYR A 164 9.77 0.40 -9.95
N ALA A 165 11.08 0.62 -9.91
CA ALA A 165 11.67 1.80 -9.24
C ALA A 165 11.09 3.11 -9.82
N CYS A 166 11.02 3.22 -11.16
CA CYS A 166 10.44 4.36 -11.84
C CYS A 166 8.94 4.54 -11.51
N ALA A 167 8.16 3.44 -11.47
CA ALA A 167 6.76 3.50 -11.09
C ALA A 167 6.58 4.00 -9.65
N LYS A 168 7.40 3.51 -8.71
CA LYS A 168 7.37 3.95 -7.30
C LYS A 168 7.88 5.38 -7.12
N ALA A 169 8.87 5.83 -7.91
CA ALA A 169 9.29 7.23 -7.95
C ALA A 169 8.16 8.14 -8.49
N GLY A 170 7.46 7.70 -9.53
CA GLY A 170 6.23 8.34 -10.01
C GLY A 170 5.16 8.45 -8.94
N LEU A 171 5.00 7.42 -8.10
CA LEU A 171 4.01 7.40 -7.01
C LEU A 171 4.34 8.43 -5.91
N VAL A 172 5.63 8.72 -5.65
CA VAL A 172 6.04 9.83 -4.78
C VAL A 172 5.47 11.15 -5.31
N GLN A 173 5.67 11.41 -6.61
CA GLN A 173 5.21 12.66 -7.22
C GLN A 173 3.68 12.70 -7.34
N LEU A 174 3.04 11.57 -7.66
CA LEU A 174 1.58 11.44 -7.65
C LEU A 174 0.99 11.77 -6.26
N THR A 175 1.60 11.27 -5.19
CA THR A 175 1.19 11.58 -3.80
C THR A 175 1.15 13.08 -3.56
N ARG A 176 2.18 13.83 -3.97
CA ARG A 176 2.26 15.28 -3.84
C ARG A 176 1.20 16.01 -4.67
N HIS A 177 1.00 15.58 -5.91
CA HIS A 177 -0.01 16.19 -6.78
C HIS A 177 -1.44 15.93 -6.28
N LEU A 178 -1.75 14.72 -5.83
CA LEU A 178 -3.03 14.39 -5.22
C LEU A 178 -3.28 15.20 -3.94
N ALA A 179 -2.26 15.35 -3.09
CA ALA A 179 -2.35 16.18 -1.90
C ALA A 179 -2.71 17.63 -2.23
N LYS A 180 -2.06 18.21 -3.25
CA LYS A 180 -2.37 19.57 -3.72
C LYS A 180 -3.78 19.66 -4.30
N ALA A 181 -4.17 18.68 -5.10
CA ALA A 181 -5.46 18.70 -5.81
C ALA A 181 -6.67 18.49 -4.88
N LEU A 182 -6.49 17.77 -3.77
CA LEU A 182 -7.56 17.40 -2.85
C LEU A 182 -7.60 18.26 -1.59
N ALA A 183 -6.58 19.08 -1.34
CA ALA A 183 -6.56 20.06 -0.25
C ALA A 183 -7.66 21.10 -0.45
N PRO A 184 -8.26 21.66 0.64
CA PRO A 184 -7.99 21.36 2.05
C PRO A 184 -8.81 20.18 2.61
N ARG A 185 -9.57 19.48 1.79
CA ARG A 185 -10.56 18.49 2.22
C ARG A 185 -9.96 17.13 2.54
N VAL A 186 -8.94 16.70 1.79
CA VAL A 186 -8.33 15.35 1.92
C VAL A 186 -6.83 15.49 2.06
N ARG A 187 -6.26 14.78 3.03
CA ARG A 187 -4.80 14.65 3.15
C ARG A 187 -4.34 13.46 2.32
N VAL A 188 -3.19 13.59 1.66
CA VAL A 188 -2.58 12.48 0.92
C VAL A 188 -1.12 12.37 1.30
N ASN A 189 -0.73 11.21 1.83
CA ASN A 189 0.63 10.90 2.23
C ASN A 189 1.05 9.54 1.69
N GLY A 190 2.29 9.16 1.92
CA GLY A 190 2.82 7.86 1.59
C GLY A 190 3.79 7.34 2.63
N ILE A 191 4.04 6.04 2.56
CA ILE A 191 5.16 5.39 3.24
C ILE A 191 6.09 4.79 2.19
N ALA A 192 7.38 4.72 2.47
CA ALA A 192 8.38 4.04 1.65
C ALA A 192 9.04 2.92 2.48
N PRO A 193 8.49 1.71 2.42
CA PRO A 193 9.08 0.55 3.08
C PRO A 193 10.46 0.19 2.50
N GLY A 194 11.36 -0.29 3.38
CA GLY A 194 12.53 -1.08 3.00
C GLY A 194 12.18 -2.57 2.87
N ALA A 195 13.09 -3.45 3.31
CA ALA A 195 12.84 -4.89 3.36
C ALA A 195 11.77 -5.21 4.41
N VAL A 196 10.78 -6.02 4.00
CA VAL A 196 9.59 -6.36 4.80
C VAL A 196 9.47 -7.87 4.92
N ASN A 197 9.25 -8.37 6.12
CA ASN A 197 8.95 -9.80 6.33
C ASN A 197 7.58 -10.13 5.72
N SER A 198 7.55 -10.42 4.44
CA SER A 198 6.33 -10.66 3.67
C SER A 198 6.54 -11.77 2.65
N PRO A 199 5.47 -12.39 2.12
CA PRO A 199 5.58 -13.40 1.06
C PRO A 199 6.34 -12.92 -0.19
N TRP A 200 6.34 -11.63 -0.47
CA TRP A 200 7.08 -11.03 -1.58
C TRP A 200 8.59 -11.19 -1.37
N GLU A 201 9.12 -10.66 -0.26
CA GLU A 201 10.55 -10.69 0.06
C GLU A 201 11.07 -12.12 0.18
N CYS A 202 10.30 -12.99 0.86
CA CYS A 202 10.65 -14.41 1.02
C CYS A 202 10.69 -15.18 -0.32
N SER A 203 10.01 -14.70 -1.35
CA SER A 203 9.98 -15.36 -2.67
C SER A 203 11.24 -15.15 -3.50
N TRP A 204 12.07 -14.15 -3.18
CA TRP A 204 13.26 -13.82 -3.99
C TRP A 204 14.49 -14.64 -3.67
N GLY A 205 14.44 -15.42 -2.61
CA GLY A 205 15.60 -16.15 -2.13
C GLY A 205 16.65 -15.21 -1.52
N GLY A 206 17.70 -15.76 -0.99
CA GLY A 206 18.72 -15.02 -0.28
C GLY A 206 18.58 -15.17 1.23
N ASP A 207 19.65 -14.83 1.95
CA ASP A 207 19.67 -14.85 3.40
C ASP A 207 19.18 -13.51 3.94
N ALA A 208 17.88 -13.46 4.27
CA ALA A 208 17.27 -12.26 4.83
C ALA A 208 17.91 -11.87 6.18
N GLU A 209 18.40 -12.83 6.95
CA GLU A 209 19.10 -12.59 8.22
C GLU A 209 20.47 -11.96 7.97
N GLU A 210 21.23 -12.50 6.99
CA GLU A 210 22.51 -11.94 6.57
C GLU A 210 22.35 -10.51 6.04
N TYR A 211 21.36 -10.26 5.17
CA TYR A 211 21.05 -8.92 4.69
C TYR A 211 20.69 -7.98 5.84
N ALA A 212 19.82 -8.42 6.74
CA ALA A 212 19.43 -7.63 7.90
C ALA A 212 20.64 -7.26 8.78
N ARG A 213 21.52 -8.22 9.04
CA ARG A 213 22.69 -8.03 9.88
C ARG A 213 23.75 -7.11 9.28
N THR A 214 23.91 -7.14 7.94
CA THR A 214 25.00 -6.44 7.24
C THR A 214 24.60 -5.10 6.63
N ALA A 215 23.35 -4.97 6.17
CA ALA A 215 22.89 -3.81 5.40
C ALA A 215 21.87 -2.93 6.14
N VAL A 216 21.18 -3.45 7.17
CA VAL A 216 20.16 -2.67 7.88
C VAL A 216 20.73 -2.15 9.21
N PRO A 217 20.78 -0.82 9.44
CA PRO A 217 21.26 -0.27 10.72
C PRO A 217 20.54 -0.80 11.95
N LEU A 218 19.22 -1.05 11.89
CA LEU A 218 18.46 -1.68 12.96
C LEU A 218 18.65 -3.21 13.04
N GLN A 219 19.50 -3.81 12.18
CA GLN A 219 19.90 -5.23 12.16
C GLN A 219 18.72 -6.22 12.07
N ARG A 220 17.62 -5.81 11.50
CA ARG A 220 16.45 -6.65 11.22
C ARG A 220 15.64 -6.09 10.06
N ILE A 221 14.86 -6.95 9.42
CA ILE A 221 13.84 -6.50 8.47
C ILE A 221 12.59 -6.03 9.21
N GLY A 222 11.82 -5.15 8.59
CA GLY A 222 10.58 -4.63 9.17
C GLY A 222 9.46 -5.67 9.17
N GLN A 223 8.61 -5.65 10.19
CA GLN A 223 7.41 -6.47 10.24
C GLN A 223 6.22 -5.71 9.63
N PRO A 224 5.29 -6.39 8.93
CA PRO A 224 4.11 -5.76 8.34
C PRO A 224 3.33 -4.85 9.30
N GLU A 225 3.26 -5.23 10.58
CA GLU A 225 2.56 -4.50 11.64
C GLU A 225 3.17 -3.13 11.92
N GLU A 226 4.49 -2.98 11.77
CA GLU A 226 5.19 -1.72 11.98
C GLU A 226 4.81 -0.69 10.90
N TYR A 227 4.67 -1.14 9.66
CA TYR A 227 4.19 -0.30 8.56
C TYR A 227 2.69 0.00 8.70
N ALA A 228 1.91 -0.96 9.18
CA ALA A 228 0.49 -0.76 9.45
C ALA A 228 0.26 0.32 10.52
N GLU A 229 1.09 0.40 11.55
CA GLU A 229 1.03 1.47 12.56
C GLU A 229 1.33 2.85 11.95
N LEU A 230 2.34 2.95 11.08
CA LEU A 230 2.67 4.20 10.40
C LEU A 230 1.56 4.62 9.44
N ILE A 231 0.98 3.67 8.68
CA ILE A 231 -0.16 3.93 7.80
C ILE A 231 -1.36 4.42 8.60
N ALA A 232 -1.71 3.76 9.70
CA ALA A 232 -2.81 4.17 10.58
C ALA A 232 -2.58 5.57 11.16
N TYR A 233 -1.34 5.91 11.55
CA TYR A 233 -1.00 7.25 12.01
C TYR A 233 -1.19 8.29 10.89
N LEU A 234 -0.69 8.04 9.68
CA LEU A 234 -0.83 8.98 8.56
C LEU A 234 -2.30 9.13 8.13
N ALA A 235 -3.08 8.07 8.21
CA ALA A 235 -4.51 8.10 7.91
C ALA A 235 -5.32 8.88 8.98
N ALA A 236 -5.15 8.53 10.25
CA ALA A 236 -6.05 8.98 11.32
C ALA A 236 -5.44 10.01 12.27
N GLY A 237 -4.13 9.94 12.56
CA GLY A 237 -3.47 10.75 13.58
C GLY A 237 -2.78 12.01 13.07
N ALA A 238 -2.36 12.03 11.82
CA ALA A 238 -1.49 13.07 11.26
C ALA A 238 -2.28 14.26 10.67
N SER A 239 -3.03 14.97 11.49
CA SER A 239 -3.98 16.01 11.04
C SER A 239 -3.33 17.19 10.29
N TYR A 240 -2.05 17.46 10.51
CA TYR A 240 -1.32 18.57 9.85
C TYR A 240 -0.20 18.08 8.93
N ILE A 241 -0.25 16.81 8.49
CA ILE A 241 0.71 16.21 7.55
C ILE A 241 -0.01 15.86 6.25
N THR A 242 0.48 16.44 5.14
CA THR A 242 0.05 16.08 3.78
C THR A 242 1.22 16.24 2.80
N ALA A 243 1.18 15.57 1.65
CA ALA A 243 2.21 15.55 0.63
C ALA A 243 3.57 14.94 1.06
N GLN A 244 3.61 14.22 2.19
CA GLN A 244 4.83 13.60 2.69
C GLN A 244 4.88 12.12 2.33
N VAL A 245 6.10 11.62 2.09
CA VAL A 245 6.41 10.20 1.99
C VAL A 245 7.44 9.88 3.05
N VAL A 246 7.05 9.06 4.03
CA VAL A 246 7.92 8.70 5.16
C VAL A 246 8.67 7.43 4.83
N ILE A 247 10.00 7.50 4.81
CA ILE A 247 10.86 6.33 4.65
C ILE A 247 10.87 5.54 5.95
N ALA A 248 10.61 4.24 5.86
CA ALA A 248 10.58 3.31 6.98
C ALA A 248 11.34 2.02 6.57
N ASP A 249 12.66 2.02 6.77
CA ASP A 249 13.57 1.03 6.21
C ASP A 249 14.66 0.55 7.17
N GLY A 250 14.53 0.88 8.45
CA GLY A 250 15.54 0.56 9.45
C GLY A 250 16.85 1.34 9.29
N GLY A 251 16.87 2.40 8.48
CA GLY A 251 18.00 3.30 8.26
C GLY A 251 18.85 2.98 7.02
N VAL A 252 18.44 2.04 6.18
CA VAL A 252 19.19 1.62 4.98
C VAL A 252 19.44 2.80 4.02
N PHE A 253 18.45 3.64 3.80
CA PHE A 253 18.55 4.78 2.89
C PHE A 253 19.64 5.79 3.29
N LEU A 254 19.98 5.89 4.57
CA LEU A 254 21.04 6.77 5.04
C LEU A 254 22.45 6.30 4.63
N LEU A 255 22.58 5.04 4.25
CA LEU A 255 23.86 4.41 3.89
C LEU A 255 24.02 4.18 2.38
N SER A 256 23.04 4.61 1.57
CA SER A 256 23.00 4.41 0.11
C SER A 256 23.48 5.64 -0.67
#